data_e7e221f973322fe363294579c5f8d2ec
#
_entry.id   e7e221f973322fe363294579c5f8d2ec
#
_cell.length_a   1.000
_cell.length_b   1.000
_cell.length_c   1.000
_cell.angle_alpha   90.00
_cell.angle_beta   90.00
_cell.angle_gamma   90.00
#
_symmetry.space_group_name_H-M   'P 1'
#
loop_
_entity.id
_entity.type
_entity.pdbx_description
1 polymer ?
#
loop_
_entity_poly.entity_id
_entity_poly.type
_entity_poly.pdbx_seq_one_letter_code
_entity_poly.pdbx_strand_id
1 'polypeptide(L)'
;MTTLTELRLRNQLLLQPPFDAPQQVVEWMGAVQAQDYRMAKWAVGCRTASTDATQIEAALNRGDILRMHLLRPTWHFVSSKDLRWMLSLTADRIRAANDSYARGTDAALDSKSIHRYMNLLQKTLEGNKHRTKEEIGEALNQRGIPLSQYALRHLLMRAETDGIVCSGA
;
A
#
# COMPACT_ATOMS: atom_id res chain seq x y z
N MET A 1 1.90 32.16 -25.51
CA MET A 1 3.01 31.21 -25.24
C MET A 1 2.75 30.55 -23.92
N THR A 2 2.74 29.22 -23.85
CA THR A 2 2.58 28.47 -22.58
C THR A 2 3.85 28.60 -21.75
N THR A 3 3.74 29.04 -20.52
CA THR A 3 4.88 29.17 -19.60
C THR A 3 5.38 27.82 -19.12
N LEU A 4 6.63 27.71 -18.65
CA LEU A 4 7.19 26.51 -18.06
C LEU A 4 6.38 26.06 -16.82
N THR A 5 5.86 27.01 -16.04
CA THR A 5 5.00 26.77 -14.90
C THR A 5 3.69 26.09 -15.33
N GLU A 6 3.03 26.59 -16.36
CA GLU A 6 1.80 25.99 -16.90
C GLU A 6 2.04 24.58 -17.42
N LEU A 7 3.16 24.34 -18.11
CA LEU A 7 3.53 22.98 -18.57
C LEU A 7 3.71 22.02 -17.39
N ARG A 8 4.40 22.44 -16.33
CA ARG A 8 4.59 21.64 -15.13
C ARG A 8 3.26 21.31 -14.43
N LEU A 9 2.38 22.29 -14.28
CA LEU A 9 1.08 22.11 -13.67
C LEU A 9 0.18 21.18 -14.50
N ARG A 10 0.20 21.32 -15.83
CA ARG A 10 -0.52 20.40 -16.75
C ARG A 10 0.01 18.98 -16.63
N ASN A 11 1.34 18.78 -16.67
CA ASN A 11 1.95 17.46 -16.55
C ASN A 11 1.72 16.82 -15.16
N GLN A 12 1.38 17.61 -14.16
CA GLN A 12 0.98 17.13 -12.83
C GLN A 12 -0.55 17.01 -12.68
N LEU A 13 -1.32 17.19 -13.76
CA LEU A 13 -2.80 17.19 -13.77
C LEU A 13 -3.43 18.22 -12.80
N LEU A 14 -2.73 19.33 -12.51
CA LEU A 14 -3.20 20.38 -11.61
C LEU A 14 -3.87 21.55 -12.35
N LEU A 15 -3.79 21.58 -13.66
CA LEU A 15 -4.55 22.50 -14.52
C LEU A 15 -5.48 21.67 -15.41
N GLN A 16 -6.78 21.96 -15.33
CA GLN A 16 -7.81 21.27 -16.09
C GLN A 16 -7.70 19.73 -15.94
N PRO A 17 -7.98 19.20 -14.72
CA PRO A 17 -7.93 17.77 -14.50
C PRO A 17 -8.80 17.02 -15.52
N PRO A 18 -8.25 16.04 -16.26
CA PRO A 18 -8.98 15.38 -17.35
C PRO A 18 -9.82 14.18 -16.88
N PHE A 19 -9.70 13.81 -15.61
CA PHE A 19 -10.31 12.59 -15.06
C PHE A 19 -11.39 12.92 -14.06
N ASP A 20 -12.50 12.17 -14.13
CA ASP A 20 -13.63 12.27 -13.20
C ASP A 20 -13.52 11.28 -12.04
N ALA A 21 -12.74 10.20 -12.22
CA ALA A 21 -12.64 9.14 -11.23
C ALA A 21 -11.22 9.05 -10.63
N PRO A 22 -11.08 8.88 -9.29
CA PRO A 22 -9.79 8.88 -8.61
C PRO A 22 -8.85 7.77 -9.08
N GLN A 23 -9.37 6.58 -9.45
CA GLN A 23 -8.55 5.50 -9.96
C GLN A 23 -7.88 5.85 -11.30
N GLN A 24 -8.50 6.66 -12.16
CA GLN A 24 -7.90 7.10 -13.41
C GLN A 24 -6.68 7.99 -13.17
N VAL A 25 -6.72 8.86 -12.15
CA VAL A 25 -5.56 9.65 -11.71
C VAL A 25 -4.43 8.76 -11.27
N VAL A 26 -4.72 7.75 -10.44
CA VAL A 26 -3.71 6.82 -9.92
C VAL A 26 -3.12 5.97 -11.06
N GLU A 27 -3.94 5.49 -12.00
CA GLU A 27 -3.48 4.79 -13.20
C GLU A 27 -2.54 5.66 -14.03
N TRP A 28 -2.93 6.91 -14.31
CA TRP A 28 -2.12 7.83 -15.10
C TRP A 28 -0.79 8.18 -14.43
N MET A 29 -0.79 8.39 -13.10
CA MET A 29 0.43 8.66 -12.32
C MET A 29 1.31 7.43 -12.13
N GLY A 30 0.79 6.24 -12.39
CA GLY A 30 1.40 4.95 -12.10
C GLY A 30 1.37 4.61 -10.61
N ALA A 31 1.93 5.47 -9.77
CA ALA A 31 1.83 5.36 -8.32
C ALA A 31 1.89 6.74 -7.67
N VAL A 32 1.12 6.94 -6.60
CA VAL A 32 1.09 8.16 -5.80
C VAL A 32 1.59 7.84 -4.39
N GLN A 33 2.63 8.54 -3.92
CA GLN A 33 3.14 8.32 -2.57
C GLN A 33 2.03 8.54 -1.54
N ALA A 34 1.82 7.57 -0.65
CA ALA A 34 0.73 7.53 0.31
C ALA A 34 1.21 7.27 1.75
N GLN A 35 2.40 7.80 2.10
CA GLN A 35 2.92 7.70 3.45
C GLN A 35 2.01 8.41 4.45
N ASP A 36 1.59 9.63 4.11
CA ASP A 36 0.48 10.30 4.77
C ASP A 36 -0.81 10.02 3.98
N TYR A 37 -1.71 9.25 4.59
CA TYR A 37 -2.95 8.81 3.96
C TYR A 37 -3.88 9.98 3.58
N ARG A 38 -3.99 10.99 4.46
CA ARG A 38 -4.85 12.16 4.21
C ARG A 38 -4.32 13.01 3.07
N MET A 39 -3.00 13.26 3.07
CA MET A 39 -2.35 14.03 2.02
C MET A 39 -2.35 13.29 0.67
N ALA A 40 -2.28 11.97 0.68
CA ALA A 40 -2.40 11.18 -0.54
C ALA A 40 -3.82 11.28 -1.15
N LYS A 41 -4.87 11.23 -0.33
CA LYS A 41 -6.25 11.47 -0.79
C LYS A 41 -6.39 12.88 -1.37
N TRP A 42 -5.89 13.88 -0.66
CA TRP A 42 -5.89 15.26 -1.16
C TRP A 42 -5.15 15.39 -2.49
N ALA A 43 -3.97 14.76 -2.61
CA ALA A 43 -3.17 14.80 -3.84
C ALA A 43 -3.91 14.16 -5.03
N VAL A 44 -4.67 13.08 -4.83
CA VAL A 44 -5.54 12.51 -5.86
C VAL A 44 -6.71 13.44 -6.15
N GLY A 45 -7.38 13.97 -5.12
CA GLY A 45 -8.53 14.87 -5.27
C GLY A 45 -8.22 16.13 -6.07
N CYS A 46 -7.05 16.74 -5.85
CA CYS A 46 -6.61 17.92 -6.64
C CYS A 46 -6.42 17.65 -8.15
N ARG A 47 -6.40 16.38 -8.56
CA ARG A 47 -6.17 15.92 -9.93
C ARG A 47 -7.41 15.33 -10.59
N THR A 48 -8.53 15.33 -9.90
CA THR A 48 -9.84 14.93 -10.43
C THR A 48 -10.72 16.16 -10.64
N ALA A 49 -11.58 16.13 -11.66
CA ALA A 49 -12.43 17.27 -12.00
C ALA A 49 -13.49 17.59 -10.93
N SER A 50 -14.01 16.55 -10.26
CA SER A 50 -15.08 16.68 -9.26
C SER A 50 -15.09 15.53 -8.26
N THR A 51 -14.02 15.39 -7.47
CA THR A 51 -13.91 14.29 -6.50
C THR A 51 -13.80 14.82 -5.08
N ASP A 52 -14.48 14.17 -4.16
CA ASP A 52 -14.33 14.36 -2.73
C ASP A 52 -13.59 13.17 -2.06
N ALA A 53 -13.31 13.32 -0.77
CA ALA A 53 -12.61 12.27 0.00
C ALA A 53 -13.40 10.96 0.07
N THR A 54 -14.73 11.00 0.01
CA THR A 54 -15.60 9.81 0.13
C THR A 54 -15.53 8.96 -1.13
N GLN A 55 -15.41 9.57 -2.30
CA GLN A 55 -15.24 8.87 -3.57
C GLN A 55 -13.89 8.16 -3.65
N ILE A 56 -12.82 8.76 -3.09
CA ILE A 56 -11.50 8.13 -3.02
C ILE A 56 -11.53 6.94 -2.05
N GLU A 57 -12.17 7.08 -0.90
CA GLU A 57 -12.38 5.99 0.06
C GLU A 57 -13.23 4.86 -0.55
N ALA A 58 -14.27 5.21 -1.29
CA ALA A 58 -15.07 4.23 -2.01
C ALA A 58 -14.24 3.45 -3.05
N ALA A 59 -13.33 4.10 -3.77
CA ALA A 59 -12.42 3.44 -4.72
C ALA A 59 -11.41 2.52 -4.00
N LEU A 60 -10.91 2.91 -2.82
CA LEU A 60 -10.08 2.05 -1.98
C LEU A 60 -10.87 0.84 -1.46
N ASN A 61 -12.08 1.05 -0.97
CA ASN A 61 -12.94 -0.01 -0.44
C ASN A 61 -13.40 -1.01 -1.51
N ARG A 62 -13.56 -0.57 -2.76
CA ARG A 62 -13.82 -1.48 -3.90
C ARG A 62 -12.58 -2.20 -4.41
N GLY A 63 -11.38 -1.79 -3.97
CA GLY A 63 -10.13 -2.32 -4.48
C GLY A 63 -9.71 -1.80 -5.85
N ASP A 64 -10.32 -0.70 -6.35
CA ASP A 64 -9.88 -0.03 -7.57
C ASP A 64 -8.52 0.63 -7.37
N ILE A 65 -8.31 1.20 -6.19
CA ILE A 65 -7.04 1.73 -5.69
C ILE A 65 -6.61 0.88 -4.50
N LEU A 66 -5.34 0.50 -4.46
CA LEU A 66 -4.74 -0.24 -3.36
C LEU A 66 -3.65 0.61 -2.71
N ARG A 67 -3.48 0.48 -1.39
CA ARG A 67 -2.40 1.13 -0.66
C ARG A 67 -1.40 0.07 -0.22
N MET A 68 -0.16 0.16 -0.69
CA MET A 68 0.85 -0.87 -0.47
C MET A 68 2.26 -0.29 -0.40
N HIS A 69 3.19 -1.04 0.20
CA HIS A 69 4.62 -0.77 0.05
C HIS A 69 5.05 -1.15 -1.37
N LEU A 70 5.44 -0.14 -2.14
CA LEU A 70 5.77 -0.28 -3.55
C LEU A 70 6.92 0.66 -3.93
N LEU A 71 7.68 0.33 -5.00
CA LEU A 71 8.82 1.08 -5.55
C LEU A 71 9.99 1.24 -4.58
N ARG A 72 9.74 1.77 -3.41
CA ARG A 72 10.60 1.87 -2.24
C ARG A 72 9.82 1.32 -1.03
N PRO A 73 10.44 1.04 0.11
CA PRO A 73 9.71 0.60 1.31
C PRO A 73 8.89 1.75 1.93
N THR A 74 8.05 2.39 1.10
CA THR A 74 7.10 3.45 1.48
C THR A 74 5.74 3.14 0.87
N TRP A 75 4.69 3.62 1.52
CA TRP A 75 3.31 3.44 1.08
C TRP A 75 3.03 4.22 -0.20
N HIS A 76 2.34 3.57 -1.14
CA HIS A 76 1.84 4.17 -2.38
C HIS A 76 0.39 3.77 -2.62
N PHE A 77 -0.39 4.67 -3.23
CA PHE A 77 -1.59 4.31 -3.95
C PHE A 77 -1.20 3.81 -5.33
N VAL A 78 -1.77 2.71 -5.73
CA VAL A 78 -1.56 2.06 -7.02
C VAL A 78 -2.89 1.52 -7.54
N SER A 79 -3.10 1.51 -8.85
CA SER A 79 -4.24 0.83 -9.45
C SER A 79 -4.12 -0.69 -9.25
N SER A 80 -5.25 -1.34 -8.97
CA SER A 80 -5.30 -2.82 -8.90
C SER A 80 -4.83 -3.48 -10.20
N LYS A 81 -4.97 -2.82 -11.35
CA LYS A 81 -4.49 -3.30 -12.66
C LYS A 81 -2.97 -3.35 -12.74
N ASP A 82 -2.29 -2.38 -12.10
CA ASP A 82 -0.84 -2.21 -12.21
C ASP A 82 -0.05 -2.89 -11.09
N LEU A 83 -0.71 -3.23 -9.99
CA LEU A 83 -0.06 -3.75 -8.81
C LEU A 83 0.87 -4.95 -9.10
N ARG A 84 0.39 -5.95 -9.84
CA ARG A 84 1.12 -7.20 -10.01
C ARG A 84 2.44 -7.03 -10.76
N TRP A 85 2.43 -6.27 -11.85
CA TRP A 85 3.66 -6.03 -12.61
C TRP A 85 4.62 -5.11 -11.85
N MET A 86 4.12 -4.11 -11.11
CA MET A 86 4.95 -3.26 -10.26
C MET A 86 5.61 -4.05 -9.13
N LEU A 87 4.88 -4.95 -8.47
CA LEU A 87 5.46 -5.86 -7.48
C LEU A 87 6.53 -6.76 -8.10
N SER A 88 6.29 -7.32 -9.29
CA SER A 88 7.30 -8.18 -9.94
C SER A 88 8.63 -7.47 -10.19
N LEU A 89 8.62 -6.15 -10.38
CA LEU A 89 9.82 -5.35 -10.58
C LEU A 89 10.49 -4.89 -9.27
N THR A 90 9.72 -4.72 -8.19
CA THR A 90 10.20 -3.97 -7.01
C THR A 90 10.24 -4.80 -5.73
N ALA A 91 9.51 -5.93 -5.66
CA ALA A 91 9.34 -6.72 -4.45
C ALA A 91 10.67 -7.19 -3.86
N ASP A 92 11.59 -7.69 -4.65
CA ASP A 92 12.88 -8.19 -4.14
C ASP A 92 13.70 -7.10 -3.47
N ARG A 93 13.70 -5.90 -4.02
CA ARG A 93 14.37 -4.74 -3.42
C ARG A 93 13.71 -4.32 -2.11
N ILE A 94 12.38 -4.34 -2.05
CA ILE A 94 11.62 -3.99 -0.84
C ILE A 94 11.85 -5.05 0.23
N ARG A 95 11.82 -6.34 -0.13
CA ARG A 95 12.15 -7.45 0.78
C ARG A 95 13.54 -7.31 1.37
N ALA A 96 14.54 -7.08 0.53
CA ALA A 96 15.93 -6.89 0.98
C ALA A 96 16.07 -5.71 1.95
N ALA A 97 15.38 -4.59 1.70
CA ALA A 97 15.37 -3.44 2.60
C ALA A 97 14.66 -3.75 3.92
N ASN A 98 13.50 -4.43 3.87
CA ASN A 98 12.74 -4.86 5.04
C ASN A 98 13.56 -5.82 5.93
N ASP A 99 14.17 -6.83 5.33
CA ASP A 99 15.02 -7.80 6.01
C ASP A 99 16.29 -7.14 6.60
N SER A 100 16.87 -6.16 5.87
CA SER A 100 18.02 -5.40 6.36
C SER A 100 17.67 -4.56 7.59
N TYR A 101 16.47 -3.94 7.61
CA TYR A 101 15.98 -3.18 8.74
C TYR A 101 15.72 -4.08 9.97
N ALA A 102 15.20 -5.28 9.75
CA ALA A 102 14.90 -6.23 10.81
C ALA A 102 16.14 -6.85 11.45
N ARG A 103 17.26 -6.96 10.70
CA ARG A 103 18.51 -7.55 11.22
C ARG A 103 19.03 -6.78 12.42
N GLY A 104 19.36 -7.52 13.49
CA GLY A 104 19.85 -6.91 14.72
C GLY A 104 18.77 -6.33 15.63
N THR A 105 17.52 -6.51 15.30
CA THR A 105 16.35 -6.16 16.12
C THR A 105 15.57 -7.41 16.51
N ASP A 106 14.61 -7.26 17.42
CA ASP A 106 13.63 -8.32 17.76
C ASP A 106 12.61 -8.58 16.62
N ALA A 107 12.69 -7.82 15.54
CA ALA A 107 11.89 -8.00 14.34
C ALA A 107 12.43 -9.09 13.41
N ALA A 108 13.67 -9.55 13.59
CA ALA A 108 14.27 -10.57 12.73
C ALA A 108 13.53 -11.91 12.90
N LEU A 109 12.97 -12.40 11.81
CA LEU A 109 12.27 -13.69 11.75
C LEU A 109 13.04 -14.60 10.80
N ASP A 110 13.19 -15.87 11.18
CA ASP A 110 13.74 -16.87 10.28
C ASP A 110 12.74 -17.25 9.17
N SER A 111 13.26 -17.80 8.07
CA SER A 111 12.44 -18.11 6.88
C SER A 111 11.30 -19.10 7.16
N LYS A 112 11.49 -20.05 8.08
CA LYS A 112 10.44 -21.02 8.44
C LYS A 112 9.32 -20.35 9.23
N SER A 113 9.69 -19.48 10.17
CA SER A 113 8.74 -18.68 10.95
C SER A 113 7.95 -17.73 10.04
N ILE A 114 8.61 -17.01 9.12
CA ILE A 114 7.94 -16.16 8.15
C ILE A 114 6.90 -16.96 7.37
N HIS A 115 7.28 -18.09 6.78
CA HIS A 115 6.34 -18.89 5.98
C HIS A 115 5.15 -19.39 6.80
N ARG A 116 5.38 -19.87 8.02
CA ARG A 116 4.32 -20.29 8.94
C ARG A 116 3.37 -19.15 9.28
N TYR A 117 3.91 -17.96 9.58
CA TYR A 117 3.12 -16.80 10.00
C TYR A 117 2.34 -16.20 8.83
N MET A 118 2.89 -16.23 7.62
CA MET A 118 2.19 -15.83 6.39
C MET A 118 0.96 -16.69 6.14
N ASN A 119 1.08 -18.02 6.28
CA ASN A 119 -0.05 -18.93 6.13
C ASN A 119 -1.15 -18.68 7.19
N LEU A 120 -0.77 -18.34 8.42
CA LEU A 120 -1.71 -17.99 9.47
C LEU A 120 -2.37 -16.63 9.25
N LEU A 121 -1.61 -15.65 8.78
CA LEU A 121 -2.11 -14.34 8.39
C LEU A 121 -3.16 -14.47 7.28
N GLN A 122 -2.85 -15.23 6.23
CA GLN A 122 -3.78 -15.49 5.13
C GLN A 122 -5.09 -16.12 5.64
N LYS A 123 -5.03 -17.16 6.48
CA LYS A 123 -6.21 -17.76 7.09
C LYS A 123 -7.00 -16.80 7.99
N THR A 124 -6.32 -15.86 8.66
CA THR A 124 -6.95 -14.87 9.52
C THR A 124 -7.76 -13.85 8.73
N LEU A 125 -7.32 -13.55 7.50
CA LEU A 125 -7.95 -12.61 6.58
C LEU A 125 -8.83 -13.28 5.51
N GLU A 126 -8.91 -14.61 5.51
CA GLU A 126 -9.70 -15.37 4.54
C GLU A 126 -11.19 -14.98 4.60
N GLY A 127 -11.86 -14.97 3.45
CA GLY A 127 -13.26 -14.57 3.35
C GLY A 127 -13.45 -13.05 3.31
N ASN A 128 -12.50 -12.32 2.73
CA ASN A 128 -12.55 -10.86 2.53
C ASN A 128 -12.67 -10.07 3.84
N LYS A 129 -12.01 -10.54 4.90
CA LYS A 129 -12.03 -9.90 6.21
C LYS A 129 -11.06 -8.72 6.25
N HIS A 130 -11.54 -7.61 6.80
CA HIS A 130 -10.73 -6.44 7.13
C HIS A 130 -10.38 -6.50 8.61
N ARG A 131 -9.09 -6.27 8.93
CA ARG A 131 -8.60 -6.25 10.32
C ARG A 131 -7.57 -5.15 10.50
N THR A 132 -7.59 -4.56 11.67
CA THR A 132 -6.52 -3.64 12.08
C THR A 132 -5.24 -4.41 12.38
N LYS A 133 -4.11 -3.71 12.42
CA LYS A 133 -2.83 -4.28 12.81
C LYS A 133 -2.88 -4.90 14.22
N GLU A 134 -3.58 -4.25 15.12
CA GLU A 134 -3.79 -4.69 16.51
C GLU A 134 -4.57 -6.01 16.55
N GLU A 135 -5.70 -6.10 15.84
CA GLU A 135 -6.50 -7.31 15.73
C GLU A 135 -5.73 -8.49 15.11
N ILE A 136 -4.87 -8.20 14.13
CA ILE A 136 -3.98 -9.22 13.55
C ILE A 136 -2.96 -9.70 14.60
N GLY A 137 -2.35 -8.78 15.34
CA GLY A 137 -1.42 -9.09 16.41
C GLY A 137 -2.06 -9.95 17.49
N GLU A 138 -3.25 -9.61 17.93
CA GLU A 138 -4.04 -10.40 18.90
C GLU A 138 -4.37 -11.80 18.37
N ALA A 139 -4.82 -11.90 17.12
CA ALA A 139 -5.16 -13.17 16.50
C ALA A 139 -3.95 -14.11 16.36
N LEU A 140 -2.75 -13.58 16.12
CA LEU A 140 -1.50 -14.33 16.11
C LEU A 140 -1.08 -14.74 17.52
N ASN A 141 -1.18 -13.83 18.49
CA ASN A 141 -0.87 -14.09 19.89
C ASN A 141 -1.74 -15.23 20.45
N GLN A 142 -3.05 -15.24 20.20
CA GLN A 142 -3.98 -16.30 20.59
C GLN A 142 -3.61 -17.67 20.00
N ARG A 143 -2.82 -17.70 18.93
CA ARG A 143 -2.28 -18.92 18.31
C ARG A 143 -0.86 -19.27 18.77
N GLY A 144 -0.40 -18.64 19.86
CA GLY A 144 0.92 -18.88 20.44
C GLY A 144 2.07 -18.25 19.66
N ILE A 145 1.80 -17.15 18.93
CA ILE A 145 2.78 -16.38 18.18
C ILE A 145 2.79 -14.93 18.70
N PRO A 146 3.41 -14.68 19.84
CA PRO A 146 3.54 -13.32 20.37
C PRO A 146 4.63 -12.59 19.57
N LEU A 147 4.22 -11.67 18.69
CA LEU A 147 5.13 -10.81 17.93
C LEU A 147 5.24 -9.43 18.58
N SER A 148 6.45 -8.90 18.64
CA SER A 148 6.64 -7.49 18.93
C SER A 148 5.99 -6.62 17.83
N GLN A 149 5.77 -5.35 18.13
CA GLN A 149 5.24 -4.39 17.14
C GLN A 149 6.13 -4.28 15.90
N TYR A 150 7.45 -4.42 16.08
CA TYR A 150 8.42 -4.39 14.99
C TYR A 150 8.37 -5.67 14.16
N ALA A 151 8.30 -6.84 14.79
CA ALA A 151 8.18 -8.13 14.10
C ALA A 151 6.86 -8.25 13.32
N LEU A 152 5.76 -7.76 13.90
CA LEU A 152 4.47 -7.70 13.21
C LEU A 152 4.52 -6.78 12.00
N ARG A 153 5.13 -5.60 12.12
CA ARG A 153 5.33 -4.68 10.99
C ARG A 153 6.18 -5.31 9.89
N HIS A 154 7.27 -5.99 10.24
CA HIS A 154 8.12 -6.71 9.30
C HIS A 154 7.30 -7.77 8.54
N LEU A 155 6.52 -8.58 9.26
CA LEU A 155 5.67 -9.61 8.68
C LEU A 155 4.61 -9.02 7.72
N LEU A 156 3.92 -7.95 8.13
CA LEU A 156 2.90 -7.30 7.30
C LEU A 156 3.50 -6.71 6.02
N MET A 157 4.63 -6.01 6.11
CA MET A 157 5.32 -5.49 4.93
C MET A 157 5.75 -6.62 3.99
N ARG A 158 6.20 -7.74 4.54
CA ARG A 158 6.51 -8.94 3.75
C ARG A 158 5.27 -9.49 3.06
N ALA A 159 4.14 -9.60 3.77
CA ALA A 159 2.86 -10.05 3.23
C ALA A 159 2.34 -9.16 2.09
N GLU A 160 2.51 -7.85 2.21
CA GLU A 160 2.19 -6.91 1.14
C GLU A 160 3.08 -7.11 -0.09
N THR A 161 4.40 -7.22 0.10
CA THR A 161 5.32 -7.41 -1.03
C THR A 161 5.21 -8.77 -1.70
N ASP A 162 4.66 -9.77 -1.00
CA ASP A 162 4.31 -11.08 -1.56
C ASP A 162 2.90 -11.09 -2.20
N GLY A 163 2.18 -9.95 -2.16
CA GLY A 163 0.86 -9.80 -2.76
C GLY A 163 -0.25 -10.57 -2.03
N ILE A 164 -0.05 -10.90 -0.75
CA ILE A 164 -1.01 -11.67 0.08
C ILE A 164 -2.04 -10.73 0.71
N VAL A 165 -1.62 -9.54 1.11
CA VAL A 165 -2.47 -8.51 1.74
C VAL A 165 -2.22 -7.15 1.12
N CYS A 166 -3.16 -6.24 1.31
CA CYS A 166 -3.00 -4.81 1.06
C CYS A 166 -3.57 -4.03 2.24
N SER A 167 -3.17 -2.77 2.38
CA SER A 167 -3.80 -1.88 3.35
C SER A 167 -5.10 -1.32 2.77
N GLY A 168 -6.12 -1.31 3.60
CA GLY A 168 -7.41 -0.68 3.31
C GLY A 168 -7.45 0.82 3.64
N ALA A 169 -8.66 1.38 3.63
CA ALA A 169 -8.96 2.74 4.01
C ALA A 169 -8.83 2.95 5.53
#